data_363c0415d89dcf9cbcdbb771bc3391dd
#
_entry.id   363c0415d89dcf9cbcdbb771bc3391dd
#
_cell.length_a   1.000
_cell.length_b   1.000
_cell.length_c   1.000
_cell.angle_alpha   90.00
_cell.angle_beta   90.00
_cell.angle_gamma   90.00
#
_symmetry.space_group_name_H-M   'P 1'
#
loop_
_entity.id
_entity.type
_entity.pdbx_description
1 polymer ?
#
loop_
_entity_poly.entity_id
_entity_poly.type
_entity_poly.pdbx_seq_one_letter_code
_entity_poly.pdbx_strand_id
1 'polypeptide(L)'
;VKRLTVKPGAKLSLQMHHHRAEHWVVVKGTAKVTRGDDTLLVQENESVYIPLGTVHRLENPGKVMLEVIEVQSGSYLGEDDIVRYEDTYGRVAPLQRPAKGA
;
A
#
# COMPACT_ATOMS: atom_id res chain seq x y z
N VAL A 1 -5.73 6.05 11.92
CA VAL A 1 -6.30 6.56 10.66
C VAL A 1 -5.34 7.56 10.04
N LYS A 2 -5.07 7.39 8.76
CA LYS A 2 -4.18 8.29 8.03
C LYS A 2 -4.83 8.73 6.73
N ARG A 3 -4.42 9.88 6.24
CA ARG A 3 -4.74 10.32 4.88
C ARG A 3 -3.48 10.14 4.04
N LEU A 4 -3.62 9.43 2.94
CA LEU A 4 -2.53 9.25 1.97
C LEU A 4 -2.84 10.07 0.74
N THR A 5 -1.83 10.77 0.22
CA THR A 5 -1.96 11.56 -1.00
C THR A 5 -0.88 11.09 -1.97
N VAL A 6 -1.29 10.70 -3.17
CA VAL A 6 -0.36 10.15 -4.16
C VAL A 6 -0.48 10.98 -5.43
N LYS A 7 0.64 11.50 -5.89
CA LYS A 7 0.68 12.31 -7.11
C LYS A 7 0.36 11.47 -8.33
N PRO A 8 -0.16 12.09 -9.40
CA PRO A 8 -0.40 11.36 -10.64
C PRO A 8 0.86 10.65 -11.11
N GLY A 9 0.71 9.40 -11.47
CA GLY A 9 1.81 8.58 -11.97
C GLY A 9 2.74 8.04 -10.90
N ALA A 10 2.58 8.43 -9.64
CA ALA A 10 3.44 7.95 -8.57
C ALA A 10 2.90 6.66 -7.96
N LYS A 11 3.78 5.96 -7.26
CA LYS A 11 3.40 4.73 -6.56
C LYS A 11 4.21 4.63 -5.27
N LEU A 12 3.63 3.97 -4.28
CA LEU A 12 4.30 3.68 -3.04
C LEU A 12 5.07 2.37 -3.17
N SER A 13 5.94 2.08 -2.20
CA SER A 13 6.70 0.84 -2.23
C SER A 13 5.78 -0.37 -2.11
N LEU A 14 6.23 -1.49 -2.64
CA LEU A 14 5.58 -2.77 -2.45
C LEU A 14 5.96 -3.25 -1.05
N GLN A 15 5.00 -3.49 -0.20
CA GLN A 15 5.28 -3.73 1.22
C GLN A 15 4.30 -4.70 1.85
N MET A 16 4.63 -5.13 3.06
CA MET A 16 3.81 -6.05 3.83
C MET A 16 3.98 -5.74 5.31
N HIS A 17 2.93 -5.99 6.09
CA HIS A 17 2.96 -5.82 7.55
C HIS A 17 2.57 -7.13 8.21
N HIS A 18 3.28 -7.49 9.28
CA HIS A 18 3.02 -8.76 9.97
C HIS A 18 1.87 -8.67 10.97
N HIS A 19 1.62 -7.50 11.54
CA HIS A 19 0.73 -7.37 12.69
C HIS A 19 -0.44 -6.44 12.45
N ARG A 20 -0.58 -5.86 11.27
CA ARG A 20 -1.69 -4.96 11.01
C ARG A 20 -2.32 -5.22 9.66
N ALA A 21 -3.63 -5.05 9.62
CA ALA A 21 -4.39 -5.01 8.38
C ALA A 21 -4.75 -3.55 8.10
N GLU A 22 -5.16 -3.26 6.88
CA GLU A 22 -5.52 -1.91 6.48
C GLU A 22 -6.80 -1.93 5.67
N HIS A 23 -7.60 -0.90 5.84
CA HIS A 23 -8.73 -0.61 4.97
C HIS A 23 -8.44 0.71 4.29
N TRP A 24 -8.54 0.75 2.98
CA TRP A 24 -8.33 1.95 2.20
C TRP A 24 -9.64 2.37 1.56
N VAL A 25 -10.03 3.63 1.75
CA VAL A 25 -11.22 4.21 1.13
C VAL A 25 -10.73 5.32 0.22
N VAL A 26 -11.06 5.24 -1.07
CA VAL A 26 -10.66 6.27 -2.01
C VAL A 26 -11.61 7.46 -1.87
N VAL A 27 -11.04 8.62 -1.57
CA VAL A 27 -11.80 9.85 -1.40
C VAL A 27 -11.81 10.63 -2.71
N LYS A 28 -10.70 10.63 -3.45
CA LYS A 28 -10.58 11.39 -4.67
C LYS A 28 -9.64 10.66 -5.62
N GLY A 29 -10.00 10.61 -6.88
CA GLY A 29 -9.18 9.98 -7.90
C GLY A 29 -9.45 8.50 -8.04
N THR A 30 -8.53 7.79 -8.68
CA THR A 30 -8.61 6.35 -8.88
C THR A 30 -7.33 5.72 -8.37
N ALA A 31 -7.46 4.66 -7.60
CA ALA A 31 -6.32 3.94 -7.06
C ALA A 31 -6.12 2.64 -7.82
N LYS A 32 -4.87 2.33 -8.13
CA LYS A 32 -4.50 0.99 -8.59
C LYS A 32 -3.86 0.30 -7.42
N VAL A 33 -4.47 -0.76 -6.95
CA VAL A 33 -4.06 -1.47 -5.75
C VAL A 33 -3.54 -2.85 -6.13
N THR A 34 -2.32 -3.14 -5.70
CA THR A 34 -1.79 -4.49 -5.76
C THR A 34 -2.02 -5.12 -4.40
N ARG A 35 -2.67 -6.28 -4.36
CA ARG A 35 -2.96 -7.00 -3.13
C ARG A 35 -2.68 -8.47 -3.39
N GLY A 36 -1.55 -8.95 -2.90
CA GLY A 36 -1.09 -10.30 -3.21
C GLY A 36 -0.88 -10.44 -4.71
N ASP A 37 -1.58 -11.36 -5.34
CA ASP A 37 -1.49 -11.58 -6.78
C ASP A 37 -2.53 -10.80 -7.57
N ASP A 38 -3.39 -10.06 -6.90
CA ASP A 38 -4.47 -9.34 -7.55
C ASP A 38 -4.10 -7.88 -7.78
N THR A 39 -4.60 -7.34 -8.88
CA THR A 39 -4.50 -5.91 -9.16
C THR A 39 -5.93 -5.39 -9.33
N LEU A 40 -6.26 -4.36 -8.57
CA LEU A 40 -7.61 -3.82 -8.51
C LEU A 40 -7.59 -2.34 -8.85
N LEU A 41 -8.64 -1.86 -9.51
CA LEU A 41 -8.88 -0.43 -9.65
C LEU A 41 -9.99 -0.08 -8.69
N VAL A 42 -9.72 0.87 -7.81
CA VAL A 42 -10.67 1.30 -6.78
C VAL A 42 -11.03 2.75 -7.07
N GLN A 43 -12.32 3.01 -7.26
CA GLN A 43 -12.84 4.31 -7.64
C GLN A 43 -13.23 5.11 -6.40
N GLU A 44 -13.59 6.37 -6.61
CA GLU A 44 -14.05 7.21 -5.50
C GLU A 44 -15.19 6.55 -4.74
N ASN A 45 -15.11 6.64 -3.44
CA ASN A 45 -16.06 6.07 -2.48
C ASN A 45 -16.06 4.55 -2.41
N GLU A 46 -15.18 3.89 -3.14
CA GLU A 46 -14.98 2.46 -2.99
C GLU A 46 -13.85 2.21 -2.00
N SER A 47 -13.80 1.00 -1.48
CA SER A 47 -12.79 0.63 -0.50
C SER A 47 -12.22 -0.74 -0.79
N VAL A 48 -11.05 -1.00 -0.20
CA VAL A 48 -10.39 -2.29 -0.33
C VAL A 48 -9.79 -2.65 1.02
N TYR A 49 -9.84 -3.93 1.36
CA TYR A 49 -9.25 -4.47 2.58
C TYR A 49 -7.93 -5.14 2.26
N ILE A 50 -6.90 -4.83 3.03
CA ILE A 50 -5.57 -5.42 2.90
C ILE A 50 -5.33 -6.28 4.16
N PRO A 51 -5.39 -7.62 4.05
CA PRO A 51 -5.20 -8.47 5.21
C PRO A 51 -3.77 -8.44 5.75
N LEU A 52 -3.60 -8.93 6.97
CA LEU A 52 -2.28 -9.15 7.55
C LEU A 52 -1.43 -9.99 6.61
N GLY A 53 -0.16 -9.69 6.54
CA GLY A 53 0.79 -10.50 5.80
C GLY A 53 0.64 -10.48 4.29
N THR A 54 -0.19 -9.61 3.76
CA THR A 54 -0.42 -9.53 2.33
C THR A 54 0.45 -8.43 1.74
N VAL A 55 1.20 -8.79 0.70
CA VAL A 55 2.03 -7.84 -0.03
C VAL A 55 1.11 -6.89 -0.78
N HIS A 56 1.34 -5.60 -0.67
CA HIS A 56 0.45 -4.61 -1.26
C HIS A 56 1.19 -3.37 -1.71
N ARG A 57 0.54 -2.63 -2.61
CA ARG A 57 1.05 -1.36 -3.14
C ARG A 57 -0.12 -0.50 -3.58
N LEU A 58 0.02 0.80 -3.38
CA LEU A 58 -0.93 1.80 -3.82
C LEU A 58 -0.28 2.63 -4.93
N GLU A 59 -0.96 2.78 -6.05
CA GLU A 59 -0.50 3.55 -7.19
C GLU A 59 -1.58 4.50 -7.66
N ASN A 60 -1.17 5.62 -8.21
CA ASN A 60 -2.09 6.57 -8.85
C ASN A 60 -1.90 6.49 -10.36
N PRO A 61 -2.77 5.79 -11.09
CA PRO A 61 -2.66 5.66 -12.53
C PRO A 61 -3.28 6.83 -13.29
N GLY A 62 -3.95 7.73 -12.58
CA GLY A 62 -4.72 8.80 -13.20
C GLY A 62 -3.94 10.09 -13.35
N LYS A 63 -4.69 11.17 -13.62
CA LYS A 63 -4.13 12.48 -13.89
C LYS A 63 -4.43 13.49 -12.80
N VAL A 64 -5.19 13.12 -11.78
CA VAL A 64 -5.46 14.01 -10.64
C VAL A 64 -4.84 13.39 -9.39
N MET A 65 -4.68 14.18 -8.34
CA MET A 65 -4.17 13.68 -7.07
C MET A 65 -5.10 12.60 -6.55
N LEU A 66 -4.51 11.53 -6.06
CA LEU A 66 -5.25 10.46 -5.41
C LEU A 66 -5.24 10.71 -3.91
N GLU A 67 -6.40 10.65 -3.28
CA GLU A 67 -6.51 10.78 -1.83
C GLU A 67 -7.23 9.57 -1.28
N VAL A 68 -6.61 8.95 -0.28
CA VAL A 68 -7.10 7.72 0.33
C VAL A 68 -7.10 7.88 1.84
N ILE A 69 -8.15 7.42 2.49
CA ILE A 69 -8.18 7.31 3.95
C ILE A 69 -7.81 5.87 4.30
N GLU A 70 -6.80 5.73 5.15
CA GLU A 70 -6.32 4.43 5.59
C GLU A 70 -6.70 4.22 7.05
N VAL A 71 -7.36 3.11 7.34
CA VAL A 71 -7.66 2.69 8.69
C VAL A 71 -6.80 1.46 8.98
N GLN A 72 -5.96 1.55 9.99
CA GLN A 72 -5.09 0.47 10.41
C GLN A 72 -5.70 -0.23 11.61
N SER A 73 -5.63 -1.55 11.62
CA SER A 73 -6.11 -2.35 12.75
C SER A 73 -5.21 -3.56 12.94
N GLY A 74 -5.03 -3.98 14.18
CA GLY A 74 -4.18 -5.13 14.46
C GLY A 74 -3.56 -5.03 15.84
N SER A 75 -2.75 -6.03 16.18
CA SER A 75 -2.16 -6.12 17.52
C SER A 75 -1.00 -5.16 17.72
N TYR A 76 -0.40 -4.69 16.64
CA TYR A 76 0.72 -3.76 16.73
C TYR A 76 0.70 -2.82 15.53
N LEU A 77 0.67 -1.52 15.76
CA LEU A 77 0.54 -0.53 14.69
C LEU A 77 1.80 0.33 14.52
N GLY A 78 2.93 -0.10 15.07
CA GLY A 78 4.17 0.64 14.92
C GLY A 78 4.68 0.66 13.49
N GLU A 79 5.33 1.75 13.10
CA GLU A 79 5.81 1.91 11.73
C GLU A 79 6.97 0.98 11.39
N ASP A 80 7.58 0.36 12.38
CA ASP A 80 8.64 -0.62 12.16
C ASP A 80 8.11 -2.00 11.76
N ASP A 81 6.79 -2.21 11.79
CA ASP A 81 6.16 -3.45 11.33
C ASP A 81 5.97 -3.39 9.81
N ILE A 82 7.06 -3.37 9.08
CA ILE A 82 7.01 -3.22 7.63
C ILE A 82 8.14 -3.99 6.97
N VAL A 83 7.80 -4.70 5.90
CA VAL A 83 8.77 -5.32 5.02
C VAL A 83 8.56 -4.68 3.65
N ARG A 84 9.59 -4.06 3.10
CA ARG A 84 9.53 -3.45 1.77
C ARG A 84 10.19 -4.36 0.77
N TYR A 85 9.46 -4.67 -0.28
CA TYR A 85 9.97 -5.55 -1.35
C TYR A 85 10.51 -4.76 -2.53
N GLU A 86 9.94 -3.57 -2.76
CA GLU A 86 10.36 -2.71 -3.84
C GLU A 86 10.14 -1.28 -3.37
N ASP A 87 11.18 -0.46 -3.45
CA ASP A 87 11.09 0.88 -2.89
C ASP A 87 11.71 1.85 -3.88
N THR A 88 10.87 2.59 -4.59
CA THR A 88 11.32 3.55 -5.59
C THR A 88 12.06 4.72 -4.97
N TYR A 89 12.05 4.85 -3.65
CA TYR A 89 12.73 5.93 -2.96
C TYR A 89 14.04 5.49 -2.31
N GLY A 90 14.47 4.26 -2.58
CA GLY A 90 15.77 3.80 -2.14
C GLY A 90 15.87 3.45 -0.66
N ARG A 91 14.77 3.19 0.01
CA ARG A 91 14.78 2.89 1.45
C ARG A 91 15.02 1.42 1.75
N VAL A 92 14.99 0.56 0.74
CA VAL A 92 15.20 -0.87 0.93
C VAL A 92 16.60 -1.21 0.45
N ALA A 93 17.41 -1.80 1.31
CA ALA A 93 18.69 -2.30 0.90
C ALA A 93 18.50 -3.56 0.06
N PRO A 94 19.25 -3.75 -1.00
CA PRO A 94 19.07 -4.92 -1.84
C PRO A 94 19.16 -6.24 -1.11
N LEU A 95 20.01 -6.31 -0.09
CA LEU A 95 20.18 -7.55 0.63
C LEU A 95 19.01 -7.90 1.53
N GLN A 96 18.12 -6.99 1.73
CA GLN A 96 16.94 -7.26 2.54
C GLN A 96 15.80 -7.83 1.73
N ARG A 97 16.01 -8.03 0.44
CA ARG A 97 15.03 -8.63 -0.33
C ARG A 97 14.94 -10.01 0.07
N PRO A 98 13.80 -10.42 0.19
CA PRO A 98 13.55 -11.72 0.65
C PRO A 98 14.02 -12.61 -0.42
N ALA A 99 14.52 -13.01 -0.40
CA ALA A 99 14.97 -13.65 -1.22
C ALA A 99 14.54 -14.45 -1.57
N LYS A 100 14.41 -14.41 -1.78
CA LYS A 100 14.30 -15.01 -2.14
C LYS A 100 13.71 -15.79 -1.83
N GLY A 101 13.13 -15.67 -1.62
CA GLY A 101 12.49 -16.31 -1.39
C GLY A 101 12.39 -16.74 -0.56
N ALA A 102 12.92 -16.51 -0.48
CA ALA A 102 12.79 -17.10 0.39
C ALA A 102 12.10 -16.71 0.79
#